data_e72fcb3988bb576a9c6ebcf59902daa3
#
_entry.id   e72fcb3988bb576a9c6ebcf59902daa3
#
_cell.length_a   1.000
_cell.length_b   1.000
_cell.length_c   1.000
_cell.angle_alpha   90.00
_cell.angle_beta   90.00
_cell.angle_gamma   90.00
#
_symmetry.space_group_name_H-M   'P 1'
#
loop_
_entity.id
_entity.type
_entity.pdbx_description
1 polymer ?
#
loop_
_entity_poly.entity_id
_entity_poly.type
_entity_poly.pdbx_seq_one_letter_code
_entity_poly.pdbx_strand_id
1 'polypeptide(L)'
;MNKTILITGANRGIGLALTKKCLSKNLYVEACCRNPDNSNELISLSNNNSYLNITKMDVTSTKSILSASENFKNEIDIMVCNAGVNNGKGDIFSE
;
A
#
# COMPACT_ATOMS: atom_id res chain seq x y z
N MET A 1 1.73 -20.94 4.97
CA MET A 1 1.11 -19.66 5.28
C MET A 1 1.66 -18.57 4.40
N ASN A 2 0.79 -17.68 3.97
CA ASN A 2 1.21 -16.62 3.08
C ASN A 2 1.77 -15.46 3.87
N LYS A 3 2.80 -14.84 3.32
CA LYS A 3 3.36 -13.65 3.93
C LYS A 3 2.53 -12.43 3.58
N THR A 4 2.63 -11.43 4.40
CA THR A 4 1.91 -10.17 4.21
C THR A 4 2.91 -9.06 3.94
N ILE A 5 2.67 -8.33 2.87
CA ILE A 5 3.50 -7.20 2.49
C ILE A 5 2.67 -5.92 2.58
N LEU A 6 3.23 -4.92 3.24
CA LEU A 6 2.62 -3.60 3.30
C LEU A 6 3.29 -2.72 2.27
N ILE A 7 2.49 -2.05 1.44
CA ILE A 7 3.00 -1.19 0.38
C ILE A 7 2.39 0.19 0.56
N THR A 8 3.22 1.20 0.74
CA THR A 8 2.73 2.58 0.76
C THR A 8 2.76 3.14 -0.65
N GLY A 9 1.87 4.09 -0.93
CA GLY A 9 1.75 4.61 -2.27
C GLY A 9 1.32 3.58 -3.28
N ALA A 10 0.42 2.68 -2.87
CA ALA A 10 0.06 1.51 -3.65
C ALA A 10 -0.92 1.79 -4.77
N ASN A 11 -1.44 3.00 -4.87
CA ASN A 11 -2.54 3.32 -5.75
C ASN A 11 -2.13 3.68 -7.17
N ARG A 12 -0.85 3.82 -7.43
CA ARG A 12 -0.38 4.17 -8.76
C ARG A 12 1.10 3.85 -8.90
N GLY A 13 1.59 3.91 -10.14
CA GLY A 13 2.99 3.76 -10.45
C GLY A 13 3.58 2.46 -9.97
N ILE A 14 4.78 2.55 -9.42
CA ILE A 14 5.51 1.36 -8.96
C ILE A 14 4.76 0.65 -7.85
N GLY A 15 4.14 1.40 -6.95
CA GLY A 15 3.40 0.78 -5.85
C GLY A 15 2.24 -0.06 -6.33
N LEU A 16 1.51 0.42 -7.33
CA LEU A 16 0.39 -0.34 -7.88
C LEU A 16 0.90 -1.57 -8.64
N ALA A 17 1.96 -1.42 -9.42
CA ALA A 17 2.52 -2.54 -10.15
C ALA A 17 3.01 -3.63 -9.18
N LEU A 18 3.64 -3.22 -8.10
CA LEU A 18 4.11 -4.16 -7.09
C LEU A 18 2.95 -4.86 -6.40
N THR A 19 1.88 -4.11 -6.12
CA THR A 19 0.68 -4.69 -5.53
C THR A 19 0.13 -5.81 -6.41
N LYS A 20 0.00 -5.54 -7.71
CA LYS A 20 -0.49 -6.55 -8.63
C LYS A 20 0.42 -7.77 -8.67
N LYS A 21 1.72 -7.54 -8.67
CA LYS A 21 2.68 -8.64 -8.71
C LYS A 21 2.60 -9.51 -7.46
N CYS A 22 2.51 -8.87 -6.30
CA CYS A 22 2.42 -9.60 -5.04
C CYS A 22 1.14 -10.43 -4.97
N LEU A 23 0.04 -9.86 -5.44
CA LEU A 23 -1.22 -10.60 -5.47
C LEU A 23 -1.13 -11.82 -6.38
N SER A 24 -0.42 -11.68 -7.50
CA SER A 24 -0.26 -12.80 -8.43
C SER A 24 0.58 -13.92 -7.83
N LYS A 25 1.31 -13.65 -6.77
CA LYS A 25 2.11 -14.64 -6.08
C LYS A 25 1.45 -15.10 -4.77
N ASN A 26 0.19 -14.76 -4.61
CA ASN A 26 -0.62 -15.17 -3.47
C ASN A 26 -0.11 -14.63 -2.13
N LEU A 27 0.46 -13.44 -2.16
CA LEU A 27 0.82 -12.74 -0.94
C LEU A 27 -0.39 -11.94 -0.47
N TYR A 28 -0.53 -11.80 0.84
CA TYR A 28 -1.45 -10.81 1.37
C TYR A 28 -0.84 -9.43 1.21
N VAL A 29 -1.63 -8.46 0.79
CA VAL A 29 -1.14 -7.10 0.58
C VAL A 29 -1.97 -6.12 1.39
N GLU A 30 -1.30 -5.36 2.25
CA GLU A 30 -1.89 -4.21 2.91
C GLU A 30 -1.49 -3.00 2.08
N ALA A 31 -2.40 -2.54 1.23
CA ALA A 31 -2.13 -1.46 0.31
C ALA A 31 -2.55 -0.14 0.94
N CYS A 32 -1.60 0.77 1.06
CA CYS A 32 -1.84 2.04 1.73
C CYS A 32 -1.68 3.20 0.77
N CYS A 33 -2.59 4.16 0.85
CA CYS A 33 -2.52 5.38 0.08
C CYS A 33 -3.29 6.47 0.80
N ARG A 34 -3.07 7.72 0.40
CA ARG A 34 -3.69 8.84 1.09
C ARG A 34 -5.19 8.96 0.80
N ASN A 35 -5.60 8.64 -0.41
CA ASN A 35 -6.98 8.82 -0.83
C ASN A 35 -7.52 7.54 -1.46
N PRO A 36 -7.85 6.53 -0.65
CA PRO A 36 -8.35 5.27 -1.19
C PRO A 36 -9.61 5.43 -2.04
N ASP A 37 -10.46 6.40 -1.69
CA ASP A 37 -11.72 6.58 -2.41
C ASP A 37 -11.51 7.00 -3.86
N ASN A 38 -10.36 7.59 -4.17
CA ASN A 38 -10.04 8.00 -5.53
C ASN A 38 -9.15 7.02 -6.25
N SER A 39 -8.90 5.88 -5.65
CA SER A 39 -7.98 4.88 -6.21
C SER A 39 -8.75 3.79 -6.91
N ASN A 40 -9.34 4.14 -8.04
CA ASN A 40 -10.27 3.24 -8.74
C ASN A 40 -9.66 1.91 -9.10
N GLU A 41 -8.44 1.92 -9.55
CA GLU A 41 -7.78 0.69 -9.96
C GLU A 41 -7.52 -0.22 -8.78
N LEU A 42 -7.11 0.38 -7.66
CA LEU A 42 -6.86 -0.39 -6.46
C LEU A 42 -8.15 -0.97 -5.88
N ILE A 43 -9.22 -0.17 -5.88
CA ILE A 43 -10.53 -0.63 -5.44
C ILE A 43 -11.00 -1.80 -6.29
N SER A 44 -10.83 -1.68 -7.59
CA SER A 44 -11.22 -2.76 -8.50
C SER A 44 -10.47 -4.05 -8.20
N LEU A 45 -9.17 -3.93 -7.90
CA LEU A 45 -8.39 -5.10 -7.52
C LEU A 45 -8.90 -5.73 -6.24
N SER A 46 -9.27 -4.91 -5.26
CA SER A 46 -9.73 -5.45 -3.98
C SER A 46 -11.07 -6.15 -4.09
N ASN A 47 -11.91 -5.70 -5.03
CA ASN A 47 -13.20 -6.34 -5.25
C ASN A 47 -13.06 -7.76 -5.79
N ASN A 48 -11.95 -8.04 -6.42
CA ASN A 48 -11.71 -9.32 -7.05
C ASN A 48 -10.67 -10.17 -6.34
N ASN A 49 -10.17 -9.71 -5.19
CA ASN A 49 -9.08 -10.41 -4.54
C ASN A 49 -9.12 -10.20 -3.03
N SER A 50 -9.46 -11.25 -2.31
CA SER A 50 -9.60 -11.17 -0.86
C SER A 50 -8.24 -11.04 -0.16
N TYR A 51 -7.14 -11.20 -0.87
CA TYR A 51 -5.80 -11.03 -0.31
C TYR A 51 -5.40 -9.56 -0.22
N LEU A 52 -6.20 -8.67 -0.78
CA LEU A 52 -5.88 -7.24 -0.79
C LEU A 52 -6.75 -6.49 0.20
N ASN A 53 -6.12 -5.78 1.11
CA ASN A 53 -6.78 -4.88 2.03
C ASN A 53 -6.27 -3.47 1.76
N ILE A 54 -7.17 -2.50 1.63
CA ILE A 54 -6.79 -1.12 1.35
C ILE A 54 -7.01 -0.29 2.60
N THR A 55 -6.01 0.48 2.97
CA THR A 55 -6.10 1.32 4.16
C THR A 55 -5.60 2.72 3.84
N LYS A 56 -6.30 3.72 4.36
CA LYS A 56 -5.86 5.09 4.22
C LYS A 56 -4.66 5.33 5.12
N MET A 57 -3.61 5.89 4.55
CA MET A 57 -2.42 6.24 5.32
C MET A 57 -1.70 7.40 4.65
N ASP A 58 -1.46 8.45 5.43
CA ASP A 58 -0.61 9.55 5.03
C ASP A 58 0.73 9.37 5.75
N VAL A 59 1.78 9.04 5.01
CA VAL A 59 3.07 8.72 5.62
C VAL A 59 3.73 9.94 6.27
N THR A 60 3.22 11.14 6.02
CA THR A 60 3.74 12.34 6.67
C THR A 60 3.09 12.60 8.03
N SER A 61 2.11 11.81 8.40
CA SER A 61 1.35 12.00 9.63
C SER A 61 1.48 10.77 10.52
N THR A 62 2.12 10.96 11.67
CA THR A 62 2.24 9.87 12.66
C THR A 62 0.87 9.36 13.09
N LYS A 63 -0.06 10.28 13.29
CA LYS A 63 -1.41 9.91 13.69
C LYS A 63 -2.07 9.03 12.64
N SER A 64 -1.89 9.37 11.38
CA SER A 64 -2.46 8.58 10.29
C SER A 64 -1.84 7.19 10.24
N ILE A 65 -0.53 7.10 10.46
CA ILE A 65 0.15 5.81 10.45
C ILE A 65 -0.37 4.91 11.57
N LEU A 66 -0.52 5.48 12.77
CA LEU A 66 -1.01 4.70 13.90
C LEU A 66 -2.45 4.24 13.67
N SER A 67 -3.27 5.14 13.12
CA SER A 67 -4.65 4.79 12.82
C SER A 67 -4.73 3.69 11.78
N ALA A 68 -3.88 3.77 10.76
CA ALA A 68 -3.87 2.77 9.71
C ALA A 68 -3.50 1.39 10.26
N SER A 69 -2.55 1.35 11.18
CA SER A 69 -2.08 0.08 11.72
C SER A 69 -3.19 -0.69 12.42
N GLU A 70 -4.20 0.01 12.93
CA GLU A 70 -5.33 -0.64 13.58
C GLU A 70 -6.28 -1.30 12.59
N ASN A 71 -6.14 -0.99 11.32
CA ASN A 71 -7.01 -1.54 10.27
C ASN A 71 -6.36 -2.67 9.48
N PHE A 72 -5.13 -3.00 9.80
CA PHE A 72 -4.46 -4.09 9.10
C PHE A 72 -5.08 -5.42 9.52
N LYS A 73 -5.26 -6.29 8.56
CA LYS A 73 -5.90 -7.58 8.80
C LYS A 73 -4.91 -8.68 9.14
N ASN A 74 -3.66 -8.48 8.80
CA ASN A 74 -2.62 -9.48 8.99
C ASN A 74 -1.38 -8.84 9.57
N GLU A 75 -0.56 -9.64 10.24
CA GLU A 75 0.73 -9.16 10.67
C GLU A 75 1.61 -8.89 9.46
N ILE A 76 2.37 -7.80 9.52
CA ILE A 76 3.19 -7.38 8.39
C ILE A 76 4.53 -8.09 8.47
N ASP A 77 4.88 -8.80 7.41
CA ASP A 77 6.18 -9.47 7.29
C ASP A 77 7.19 -8.61 6.56
N ILE A 78 6.74 -7.85 5.57
CA ILE A 78 7.61 -7.05 4.73
C ILE A 78 6.95 -5.70 4.53
N MET A 79 7.75 -4.63 4.60
CA MET A 79 7.24 -3.28 4.35
C MET A 79 8.00 -2.66 3.19
N VAL A 80 7.25 -2.15 2.22
CA VAL A 80 7.81 -1.41 1.10
C VAL A 80 7.34 0.03 1.21
N CYS A 81 8.25 0.93 1.53
CA CYS A 81 7.93 2.34 1.66
C CYS A 81 8.13 3.01 0.31
N ASN A 82 7.09 2.95 -0.50
CA ASN A 82 7.12 3.52 -1.84
C ASN A 82 6.58 4.94 -1.87
N ALA A 83 5.64 5.26 -1.00
CA ALA A 83 5.10 6.60 -0.94
C ALA A 83 6.09 7.48 -0.19
N GLY A 84 6.73 8.40 -0.87
CA GLY A 84 7.60 9.35 -0.24
C GLY A 84 6.99 10.73 -0.28
N VAL A 85 7.57 11.63 0.47
CA VAL A 85 7.25 13.04 0.35
C VAL A 85 8.01 13.53 -0.86
N ASN A 86 7.32 13.59 -1.96
CA ASN A 86 7.95 13.98 -3.20
C ASN A 86 7.62 15.44 -3.49
N ASN A 87 8.63 16.25 -3.51
CA ASN A 87 8.48 17.69 -3.74
C ASN A 87 8.87 18.07 -5.14
N GLY A 88 8.78 17.15 -6.05
CA GLY A 88 9.23 17.39 -7.39
C GLY A 88 10.72 17.23 -7.54
N LYS A 89 11.40 16.91 -6.48
CA LYS A 89 12.82 16.58 -6.53
C LYS A 89 12.93 15.12 -6.33
N GLY A 90 13.97 14.52 -6.56
CA GLY A 90 14.09 13.12 -6.35
C GLY A 90 13.57 12.75 -4.96
N ASP A 91 12.78 11.73 -4.88
CA ASP A 91 12.37 11.23 -3.58
C ASP A 91 13.45 10.30 -3.06
N ILE A 92 13.15 9.65 -1.94
CA ILE A 92 14.16 8.84 -1.29
C ILE A 92 14.60 7.64 -2.11
N PHE A 93 13.86 7.31 -3.13
CA PHE A 93 14.20 6.16 -3.97
C PHE A 93 14.83 6.54 -5.28
N SER A 94 14.90 7.81 -5.55
CA SER A 94 15.39 8.26 -6.84
C SER A 94 16.80 8.82 -6.77
N GLU A 95 17.37 8.88 -5.60
CA GLU A 95 18.75 9.35 -5.51
C GLU A 95 19.71 8.45 -6.10
#